data_106e38051a35cc123c940c6669b5aba1
#
_entry.id   106e38051a35cc123c940c6669b5aba1
#
_cell.length_a   1.000
_cell.length_b   1.000
_cell.length_c   1.000
_cell.angle_alpha   90.00
_cell.angle_beta   90.00
_cell.angle_gamma   90.00
#
_symmetry.space_group_name_H-M   'P 1'
#
loop_
_entity.id
_entity.type
_entity.pdbx_description
1 polymer ?
#
loop_
_entity_poly.entity_id
_entity_poly.type
_entity_poly.pdbx_seq_one_letter_code
_entity_poly.pdbx_strand_id
1 'polypeptide(L)'
;MREFVDEAAQKFFTRIECSGELENETLLKDELADSLPFDAIIKVTPTTPKNIAVLVTKEFHCLADILVRDYFKTLGAKVKCVIGNHEILKNFAEKFDLPFYFVSHENKSKADFEKEIADILLQYQL
;
A
#
# COMPACT_ATOMS: atom_id res chain seq x y z
N MET A 1 -2.73 -13.74 14.99
CA MET A 1 -1.32 -13.85 15.41
C MET A 1 -0.57 -14.74 14.46
N ARG A 2 0.61 -14.37 14.04
CA ARG A 2 1.50 -15.17 13.20
C ARG A 2 2.85 -15.29 13.88
N GLU A 3 3.38 -16.50 13.92
CA GLU A 3 4.65 -16.80 14.56
C GLU A 3 5.58 -17.51 13.58
N PHE A 4 6.86 -17.22 13.69
CA PHE A 4 7.91 -17.86 12.90
C PHE A 4 9.17 -18.02 13.76
N VAL A 5 9.80 -19.19 13.70
CA VAL A 5 11.06 -19.46 14.35
C VAL A 5 12.13 -19.69 13.29
N ASP A 6 13.18 -18.88 13.34
CA ASP A 6 14.40 -19.11 12.56
C ASP A 6 15.40 -19.90 13.43
N GLU A 7 15.44 -21.20 13.23
CA GLU A 7 16.32 -22.10 14.00
C GLU A 7 17.80 -21.83 13.73
N ALA A 8 18.15 -21.46 12.50
CA ALA A 8 19.53 -21.18 12.12
C ALA A 8 20.07 -19.91 12.78
N ALA A 9 19.25 -18.86 12.85
CA ALA A 9 19.59 -17.61 13.52
C ALA A 9 19.22 -17.60 15.01
N GLN A 10 18.56 -18.63 15.52
CA GLN A 10 18.02 -18.73 16.88
C GLN A 10 17.14 -17.52 17.24
N LYS A 11 16.28 -17.11 16.31
CA LYS A 11 15.37 -15.97 16.46
C LYS A 11 13.92 -16.40 16.36
N PHE A 12 13.11 -15.79 17.21
CA PHE A 12 11.66 -15.92 17.20
C PHE A 12 11.03 -14.62 16.71
N PHE A 13 10.07 -14.75 15.80
CA PHE A 13 9.31 -13.63 15.26
C PHE A 13 7.83 -13.86 15.53
N THR A 14 7.15 -12.85 16.02
CA THR A 14 5.70 -12.87 16.16
C THR A 14 5.11 -11.57 15.60
N ARG A 15 3.95 -11.70 14.97
CA ARG A 15 3.14 -10.57 14.51
C ARG A 15 1.75 -10.70 15.10
N ILE A 16 1.33 -9.66 15.80
CA ILE A 16 0.02 -9.56 16.42
C ILE A 16 -0.72 -8.39 15.79
N GLU A 17 -1.94 -8.63 15.34
CA GLU A 17 -2.86 -7.59 14.88
C GLU A 17 -3.95 -7.44 15.93
N CYS A 18 -4.14 -6.20 16.40
CA CYS A 18 -5.18 -5.85 17.35
C CYS A 18 -5.99 -4.67 16.79
N SER A 19 -7.25 -4.62 17.14
CA SER A 19 -8.12 -3.50 16.83
C SER A 19 -8.51 -2.78 18.12
N GLY A 20 -8.54 -1.45 18.08
CA GLY A 20 -8.87 -0.62 19.23
C GLY A 20 -8.30 0.78 19.06
N GLU A 21 -8.53 1.63 20.03
CA GLU A 21 -7.92 2.95 20.07
C GLU A 21 -6.56 2.86 20.72
N LEU A 22 -5.56 3.41 20.04
CA LEU A 22 -4.19 3.51 20.54
C LEU A 22 -3.93 4.97 20.94
N GLU A 23 -3.92 5.24 22.24
CA GLU A 23 -3.70 6.59 22.75
C GLU A 23 -2.26 7.05 22.53
N ASN A 24 -1.30 6.15 22.73
CA ASN A 24 0.12 6.45 22.60
C ASN A 24 0.92 5.23 22.15
N GLU A 25 1.49 5.32 20.95
CA GLU A 25 2.33 4.26 20.36
C GLU A 25 3.61 4.01 21.18
N THR A 26 4.23 5.08 21.67
CA THR A 26 5.48 4.99 22.45
C THR A 26 5.24 4.29 23.78
N LEU A 27 4.12 4.59 24.45
CA LEU A 27 3.76 3.95 25.71
C LEU A 27 3.52 2.45 25.54
N LEU A 28 2.80 2.05 24.51
CA LEU A 28 2.58 0.63 24.20
C LEU A 28 3.91 -0.09 23.92
N LYS A 29 4.80 0.55 23.17
CA LYS A 29 6.12 0.00 22.88
C LYS A 29 6.97 -0.17 24.13
N ASP A 30 6.94 0.79 25.05
CA ASP A 30 7.66 0.74 26.32
C ASP A 30 7.12 -0.37 27.24
N GLU A 31 5.81 -0.50 27.34
CA GLU A 31 5.18 -1.57 28.13
C GLU A 31 5.49 -2.96 27.57
N LEU A 32 5.53 -3.12 26.24
CA LEU A 32 5.95 -4.37 25.61
C LEU A 32 7.44 -4.65 25.85
N ALA A 33 8.29 -3.63 25.82
CA ALA A 33 9.72 -3.77 26.10
C ALA A 33 9.99 -4.27 27.53
N ASP A 34 9.21 -3.83 28.50
CA ASP A 34 9.31 -4.29 29.90
C ASP A 34 8.95 -5.77 30.08
N SER A 35 8.10 -6.30 29.19
CA SER A 35 7.62 -7.68 29.23
C SER A 35 8.45 -8.66 28.38
N LEU A 36 9.34 -8.15 27.54
CA LEU A 36 10.14 -8.93 26.60
C LEU A 36 11.61 -8.88 26.94
N PRO A 37 12.45 -9.82 26.44
CA PRO A 37 13.89 -9.75 26.60
C PRO A 37 14.45 -8.40 26.15
N PHE A 38 15.53 -7.93 26.80
CA PHE A 38 16.12 -6.61 26.55
C PHE A 38 16.60 -6.38 25.10
N ASP A 39 16.92 -7.45 24.38
CA ASP A 39 17.37 -7.45 22.99
C ASP A 39 16.23 -7.61 21.98
N ALA A 40 14.98 -7.66 22.45
CA ALA A 40 13.82 -7.75 21.57
C ALA A 40 13.65 -6.49 20.72
N ILE A 41 13.43 -6.67 19.42
CA ILE A 41 13.11 -5.59 18.50
C ILE A 41 11.59 -5.49 18.37
N ILE A 42 11.02 -4.38 18.82
CA ILE A 42 9.59 -4.15 18.81
C ILE A 42 9.26 -3.07 17.78
N LYS A 43 8.35 -3.40 16.85
CA LYS A 43 7.77 -2.45 15.91
C LYS A 43 6.27 -2.39 16.13
N VAL A 44 5.78 -1.21 16.42
CA VAL A 44 4.34 -0.91 16.46
C VAL A 44 4.00 -0.12 15.21
N THR A 45 3.07 -0.63 14.41
CA THR A 45 2.66 0.03 13.16
C THR A 45 1.17 0.29 13.23
N PRO A 46 0.75 1.54 13.45
CA PRO A 46 -0.65 1.90 13.38
C PRO A 46 -1.21 1.61 11.98
N THR A 47 -2.39 1.02 11.92
CA THR A 47 -3.08 0.79 10.64
C THR A 47 -3.79 2.07 10.24
N THR A 48 -3.07 2.98 9.61
CA THR A 48 -3.68 4.10 8.88
C THR A 48 -3.94 3.66 7.45
N PRO A 49 -5.10 4.01 6.84
CA PRO A 49 -5.34 3.74 5.43
C PRO A 49 -4.21 4.35 4.60
N LYS A 50 -3.50 3.51 3.85
CA LYS A 50 -2.44 3.98 2.94
C LYS A 50 -3.06 4.55 1.68
N ASN A 51 -2.51 5.65 1.19
CA ASN A 51 -2.82 6.13 -0.14
C ASN A 51 -2.05 5.31 -1.17
N ILE A 52 -2.69 4.88 -2.22
CA ILE A 52 -2.08 4.10 -3.28
C ILE A 52 -2.39 4.66 -4.67
N ALA A 53 -1.49 4.46 -5.60
CA ALA A 53 -1.72 4.59 -7.03
C ALA A 53 -1.79 3.19 -7.64
N VAL A 54 -2.67 3.00 -8.61
CA VAL A 54 -2.84 1.70 -9.29
C VAL A 54 -2.29 1.80 -10.70
N LEU A 55 -1.32 0.95 -11.03
CA LEU A 55 -0.75 0.86 -12.37
C LEU A 55 -1.46 -0.26 -13.13
N VAL A 56 -1.93 0.05 -14.33
CA VAL A 56 -2.73 -0.86 -15.15
C VAL A 56 -2.24 -0.92 -16.59
N THR A 57 -2.59 -2.01 -17.25
CA THR A 57 -2.40 -2.18 -18.70
C THR A 57 -3.76 -2.21 -19.41
N LYS A 58 -4.13 -3.34 -19.99
CA LYS A 58 -5.40 -3.51 -20.72
C LYS A 58 -6.47 -4.24 -19.92
N GLU A 59 -6.03 -5.10 -19.00
CA GLU A 59 -6.93 -6.02 -18.29
C GLU A 59 -7.65 -5.31 -17.13
N PHE A 60 -8.95 -5.44 -17.08
CA PHE A 60 -9.80 -4.72 -16.14
C PHE A 60 -10.01 -5.44 -14.80
N HIS A 61 -9.78 -6.75 -14.73
CA HIS A 61 -10.17 -7.58 -13.57
C HIS A 61 -9.58 -7.09 -12.25
N CYS A 62 -8.26 -6.88 -12.22
CA CYS A 62 -7.58 -6.42 -11.01
C CYS A 62 -8.00 -4.99 -10.62
N LEU A 63 -8.11 -4.10 -11.62
CA LEU A 63 -8.57 -2.74 -11.37
C LEU A 63 -10.00 -2.73 -10.82
N ALA A 64 -10.90 -3.51 -11.40
CA ALA A 64 -12.28 -3.61 -10.95
C ALA A 64 -12.38 -4.07 -9.50
N ASP A 65 -11.66 -5.12 -9.11
CA ASP A 65 -11.65 -5.59 -7.72
C ASP A 65 -11.14 -4.53 -6.76
N ILE A 66 -10.05 -3.85 -7.10
CA ILE A 66 -9.47 -2.78 -6.27
C ILE A 66 -10.45 -1.62 -6.13
N LEU A 67 -11.04 -1.13 -7.22
CA LEU A 67 -11.93 0.03 -7.19
C LEU A 67 -13.25 -0.27 -6.46
N VAL A 68 -13.79 -1.46 -6.61
CA VAL A 68 -14.98 -1.91 -5.85
C VAL A 68 -14.67 -1.95 -4.36
N ARG A 69 -13.54 -2.52 -3.97
CA ARG A 69 -13.12 -2.57 -2.55
C ARG A 69 -12.82 -1.18 -1.98
N ASP A 70 -12.23 -0.28 -2.75
CA ASP A 70 -12.01 1.10 -2.34
C ASP A 70 -13.34 1.83 -2.14
N TYR A 71 -14.28 1.65 -3.05
CA TYR A 71 -15.63 2.23 -2.94
C TYR A 71 -16.37 1.78 -1.68
N PHE A 72 -16.34 0.49 -1.37
CA PHE A 72 -16.97 -0.09 -0.16
C PHE A 72 -16.09 0.00 1.11
N LYS A 73 -14.93 0.66 1.04
CA LYS A 73 -14.00 0.84 2.18
C LYS A 73 -13.48 -0.48 2.78
N THR A 74 -13.38 -1.51 1.98
CA THR A 74 -12.90 -2.84 2.38
C THR A 74 -11.45 -3.12 1.92
N LEU A 75 -10.84 -2.18 1.18
CA LEU A 75 -9.48 -2.34 0.67
C LEU A 75 -8.39 -2.18 1.74
N GLY A 76 -8.65 -1.41 2.80
CA GLY A 76 -7.63 -1.05 3.79
C GLY A 76 -6.62 0.00 3.28
N ALA A 77 -6.87 0.53 2.10
CA ALA A 77 -6.11 1.60 1.44
C ALA A 77 -7.08 2.53 0.71
N LYS A 78 -6.59 3.69 0.29
CA LYS A 78 -7.35 4.64 -0.53
C LYS A 78 -6.67 4.83 -1.88
N VAL A 79 -7.39 4.53 -2.95
CA VAL A 79 -6.90 4.78 -4.31
C VAL A 79 -6.93 6.28 -4.58
N LYS A 80 -5.79 6.83 -5.03
CA LYS A 80 -5.64 8.25 -5.35
C LYS A 80 -5.67 8.52 -6.84
N CYS A 81 -5.08 7.65 -7.62
CA CYS A 81 -5.08 7.75 -9.08
C CYS A 81 -4.85 6.39 -9.72
N VAL A 82 -5.14 6.32 -11.00
CA VAL A 82 -4.86 5.18 -11.87
C VAL A 82 -3.91 5.65 -12.96
N ILE A 83 -2.86 4.88 -13.22
CA ILE A 83 -1.89 5.15 -14.29
C ILE A 83 -1.91 3.96 -15.24
N GLY A 84 -2.16 4.21 -16.50
CA GLY A 84 -2.22 3.17 -17.52
C GLY A 84 -1.38 3.48 -18.74
N ASN A 85 -0.82 2.45 -19.36
CA ASN A 85 -0.14 2.54 -20.66
C ASN A 85 -1.08 2.31 -21.85
N HIS A 86 -2.37 2.20 -21.60
CA HIS A 86 -3.46 2.18 -22.57
C HIS A 86 -4.65 2.97 -22.03
N GLU A 87 -5.38 3.64 -22.90
CA GLU A 87 -6.53 4.47 -22.49
C GLU A 87 -7.83 3.69 -22.25
N ILE A 88 -7.82 2.39 -22.53
CA ILE A 88 -9.04 1.55 -22.50
C ILE A 88 -9.77 1.55 -21.15
N LEU A 89 -9.03 1.72 -20.06
CA LEU A 89 -9.58 1.71 -18.70
C LEU A 89 -9.87 3.11 -18.14
N LYS A 90 -9.62 4.16 -18.92
CA LYS A 90 -9.82 5.55 -18.49
C LYS A 90 -11.26 5.82 -18.05
N ASN A 91 -12.21 5.53 -18.91
CA ASN A 91 -13.64 5.76 -18.62
C ASN A 91 -14.12 4.93 -17.41
N PHE A 92 -13.52 3.78 -17.19
CA PHE A 92 -13.86 2.95 -16.05
C PHE A 92 -13.36 3.57 -14.73
N ALA A 93 -12.11 4.04 -14.68
CA ALA A 93 -11.56 4.72 -13.51
C ALA A 93 -12.32 6.04 -13.20
N GLU A 94 -12.66 6.80 -14.21
CA GLU A 94 -13.41 8.07 -14.07
C GLU A 94 -14.82 7.88 -13.49
N LYS A 95 -15.46 6.71 -13.68
CA LYS A 95 -16.75 6.39 -13.02
C LYS A 95 -16.65 6.29 -11.49
N PHE A 96 -15.45 6.10 -10.96
CA PHE A 96 -15.18 6.08 -9.53
C PHE A 96 -14.59 7.42 -9.04
N ASP A 97 -14.72 8.49 -9.84
CA ASP A 97 -14.17 9.83 -9.55
C ASP A 97 -12.65 9.84 -9.33
N LEU A 98 -11.94 8.92 -10.01
CA LEU A 98 -10.49 8.79 -9.91
C LEU A 98 -9.81 9.38 -11.16
N PRO A 99 -8.77 10.19 -10.99
CA PRO A 99 -7.96 10.66 -12.10
C PRO A 99 -7.23 9.48 -12.76
N PHE A 100 -7.26 9.48 -14.08
CA PHE A 100 -6.55 8.51 -14.91
C PHE A 100 -5.45 9.22 -15.69
N TYR A 101 -4.23 8.72 -15.59
CA TYR A 101 -3.07 9.21 -16.32
C TYR A 101 -2.65 8.19 -17.36
N PHE A 102 -2.65 8.63 -18.62
CA PHE A 102 -2.13 7.82 -19.71
C PHE A 102 -0.63 8.09 -19.89
N VAL A 103 0.19 7.07 -19.71
CA VAL A 103 1.63 7.12 -19.92
C VAL A 103 2.00 6.05 -20.93
N SER A 104 2.20 6.46 -22.19
CA SER A 104 2.60 5.53 -23.25
C SER A 104 4.04 5.07 -23.08
N HIS A 105 4.28 3.80 -23.31
CA HIS A 105 5.64 3.23 -23.41
C HIS A 105 6.21 3.27 -24.84
N GLU A 106 5.38 3.65 -25.81
CA GLU A 106 5.77 3.69 -27.23
C GLU A 106 6.74 4.85 -27.50
N ASN A 107 7.76 4.60 -28.29
CA ASN A 107 8.78 5.58 -28.71
C ASN A 107 9.52 6.27 -27.54
N LYS A 108 9.59 5.62 -26.37
CA LYS A 108 10.31 6.12 -25.20
C LYS A 108 11.31 5.09 -24.70
N SER A 109 12.39 5.57 -24.09
CA SER A 109 13.27 4.70 -23.32
C SER A 109 12.54 4.24 -22.04
N LYS A 110 12.98 3.12 -21.48
CA LYS A 110 12.46 2.65 -20.20
C LYS A 110 12.63 3.71 -19.10
N ALA A 111 13.78 4.40 -19.10
CA ALA A 111 14.06 5.44 -18.12
C ALA A 111 13.10 6.64 -18.23
N ASP A 112 12.76 7.08 -19.44
CA ASP A 112 11.81 8.18 -19.64
C ASP A 112 10.39 7.78 -19.22
N PHE A 113 9.98 6.55 -19.55
CA PHE A 113 8.70 6.01 -19.13
C PHE A 113 8.57 5.92 -17.59
N GLU A 114 9.58 5.38 -16.93
CA GLU A 114 9.61 5.30 -15.47
C GLU A 114 9.63 6.68 -14.81
N LYS A 115 10.32 7.64 -15.41
CA LYS A 115 10.37 9.03 -14.94
C LYS A 115 9.01 9.70 -15.00
N GLU A 116 8.28 9.57 -16.10
CA GLU A 116 6.91 10.12 -16.20
C GLU A 116 5.98 9.56 -15.13
N ILE A 117 6.05 8.26 -14.88
CA ILE A 117 5.28 7.63 -13.80
C ILE A 117 5.69 8.21 -12.45
N ALA A 118 6.99 8.31 -12.17
CA ALA A 118 7.50 8.87 -10.93
C ALA A 118 7.05 10.32 -10.72
N ASP A 119 7.08 11.15 -11.75
CA ASP A 119 6.64 12.55 -11.71
C ASP A 119 5.15 12.68 -11.37
N ILE A 120 4.31 11.75 -11.85
CA ILE A 120 2.89 11.68 -11.48
C ILE A 120 2.76 11.26 -10.01
N LEU A 121 3.47 10.22 -9.59
CA LEU A 121 3.40 9.69 -8.22
C LEU A 121 3.83 10.73 -7.17
N LEU A 122 4.81 11.59 -7.49
CA LEU A 122 5.27 12.66 -6.62
C LEU A 122 4.22 13.75 -6.36
N GLN A 123 3.18 13.86 -7.17
CA GLN A 123 2.07 14.80 -6.95
C GLN A 123 1.13 14.33 -5.83
N TYR A 124 1.23 13.08 -5.43
CA TYR A 124 0.39 12.45 -4.42
C TYR A 124 1.19 12.09 -3.18
N GLN A 125 0.53 12.16 -2.04
CA GLN A 125 1.06 11.64 -0.77
C GLN A 125 0.69 10.16 -0.67
N LEU A 126 1.54 9.32 -1.19
CA LEU A 126 1.35 7.86 -1.21
C LEU A 126 2.03 7.19 -0.02
#